data_396873855869a5d3ad6a13ce3cc5fb79
#
_entry.id   396873855869a5d3ad6a13ce3cc5fb79
#
_cell.length_a   1.000
_cell.length_b   1.000
_cell.length_c   1.000
_cell.angle_alpha   90.00
_cell.angle_beta   90.00
_cell.angle_gamma   90.00
#
_symmetry.space_group_name_H-M   'P 1'
#
loop_
_entity.id
_entity.type
_entity.pdbx_description
1 polymer ?
#
loop_
_entity_poly.entity_id
_entity_poly.type
_entity_poly.pdbx_seq_one_letter_code
_entity_poly.pdbx_strand_id
1 'polypeptide(L)'
;VTGSTGATGITGSTGPTGATGITGSTGPTGVTGTSITATYAFANNTSGTAISVLLGGTNVPLPNNQNIGPGITVSGGNTVFTVANAGNYYIAYTINITASLLVSSRITINGAQLAGTVNAPALATTSFSATIITTLAAGDAISLQLFGLLAVATLSTTTPGAVLTIIRLS
;
A
#
# COMPACT_ATOMS: atom_id res chain seq x y z
N VAL A 1 -49.78 -2.90 -98.00
CA VAL A 1 -50.04 -2.11 -96.81
C VAL A 1 -49.06 -2.59 -95.68
N THR A 2 -48.26 -1.76 -95.22
CA THR A 2 -47.39 -2.08 -94.12
C THR A 2 -48.11 -1.90 -92.74
N GLY A 3 -48.09 -2.91 -91.93
CA GLY A 3 -48.73 -2.88 -90.64
C GLY A 3 -47.96 -1.90 -89.70
N SER A 4 -48.66 -1.30 -88.78
CA SER A 4 -48.10 -0.40 -87.80
C SER A 4 -47.15 -1.14 -86.85
N THR A 5 -46.03 -0.50 -86.51
CA THR A 5 -45.10 -1.06 -85.55
C THR A 5 -45.75 -1.08 -84.12
N GLY A 6 -45.68 -2.22 -83.47
CA GLY A 6 -46.24 -2.37 -82.13
C GLY A 6 -45.59 -1.38 -81.15
N ALA A 7 -46.34 -1.00 -80.12
CA ALA A 7 -45.86 -0.10 -79.09
C ALA A 7 -44.70 -0.74 -78.32
N THR A 8 -43.66 0.05 -77.99
CA THR A 8 -42.56 -0.41 -77.17
C THR A 8 -43.07 -0.68 -75.74
N GLY A 9 -42.72 -1.81 -75.19
CA GLY A 9 -43.08 -2.17 -73.82
C GLY A 9 -42.53 -1.17 -72.82
N ILE A 10 -43.24 -0.96 -71.73
CA ILE A 10 -42.82 -0.06 -70.61
C ILE A 10 -41.58 -0.64 -69.91
N THR A 11 -40.72 0.23 -69.50
CA THR A 11 -39.54 -0.15 -68.70
C THR A 11 -40.02 -0.68 -67.34
N GLY A 12 -39.47 -1.82 -66.90
CA GLY A 12 -39.80 -2.36 -65.59
C GLY A 12 -39.40 -1.41 -64.45
N SER A 13 -40.18 -1.42 -63.37
CA SER A 13 -39.90 -0.62 -62.15
C SER A 13 -38.56 -1.00 -61.54
N THR A 14 -37.86 0.03 -61.04
CA THR A 14 -36.62 -0.21 -60.25
C THR A 14 -36.96 -0.96 -58.97
N GLY A 15 -36.17 -1.99 -58.65
CA GLY A 15 -36.35 -2.78 -57.43
C GLY A 15 -36.17 -1.90 -56.16
N PRO A 16 -36.77 -2.30 -55.04
CA PRO A 16 -36.65 -1.55 -53.77
C PRO A 16 -35.20 -1.50 -53.32
N THR A 17 -34.81 -0.39 -52.67
CA THR A 17 -33.50 -0.26 -52.01
C THR A 17 -33.40 -1.27 -50.89
N GLY A 18 -32.27 -2.00 -50.81
CA GLY A 18 -32.00 -2.95 -49.71
C GLY A 18 -32.09 -2.26 -48.35
N ALA A 19 -32.54 -3.00 -47.34
CA ALA A 19 -32.59 -2.50 -45.95
C ALA A 19 -31.21 -2.11 -45.44
N THR A 20 -31.13 -1.01 -44.70
CA THR A 20 -29.91 -0.58 -44.02
C THR A 20 -29.51 -1.63 -42.99
N GLY A 21 -28.25 -2.03 -42.96
CA GLY A 21 -27.72 -2.98 -41.96
C GLY A 21 -27.92 -2.42 -40.54
N ILE A 22 -28.13 -3.33 -39.58
CA ILE A 22 -28.25 -2.93 -38.17
C ILE A 22 -26.91 -2.41 -37.67
N THR A 23 -26.96 -1.38 -36.79
CA THR A 23 -25.77 -0.85 -36.11
C THR A 23 -25.19 -1.95 -35.21
N GLY A 24 -23.87 -2.16 -35.24
CA GLY A 24 -23.19 -3.11 -34.38
C GLY A 24 -23.40 -2.74 -32.87
N SER A 25 -23.44 -3.74 -32.01
CA SER A 25 -23.55 -3.55 -30.55
C SER A 25 -22.35 -2.78 -30.02
N THR A 26 -22.60 -1.93 -29.05
CA THR A 26 -21.53 -1.26 -28.30
C THR A 26 -20.66 -2.31 -27.57
N GLY A 27 -19.35 -2.18 -27.67
CA GLY A 27 -18.42 -3.06 -26.95
C GLY A 27 -18.63 -3.00 -25.43
N PRO A 28 -18.21 -4.03 -24.68
CA PRO A 28 -18.32 -4.03 -23.23
C PRO A 28 -17.50 -2.89 -22.61
N THR A 29 -18.00 -2.34 -21.54
CA THR A 29 -17.26 -1.36 -20.74
C THR A 29 -16.01 -2.01 -20.17
N GLY A 30 -14.86 -1.35 -20.27
CA GLY A 30 -13.61 -1.84 -19.68
C GLY A 30 -13.75 -2.03 -18.16
N VAL A 31 -13.00 -3.00 -17.63
CA VAL A 31 -12.95 -3.21 -16.16
C VAL A 31 -12.39 -1.96 -15.47
N THR A 32 -12.96 -1.62 -14.32
CA THR A 32 -12.45 -0.52 -13.49
C THR A 32 -11.05 -0.86 -13.00
N GLY A 33 -10.09 0.03 -13.22
CA GLY A 33 -8.73 -0.13 -12.70
C GLY A 33 -8.72 -0.14 -11.17
N THR A 34 -7.93 -1.03 -10.57
CA THR A 34 -7.72 -1.06 -9.12
C THR A 34 -6.62 -0.06 -8.75
N SER A 35 -6.90 0.82 -7.80
CA SER A 35 -5.88 1.72 -7.27
C SER A 35 -4.89 0.95 -6.41
N ILE A 36 -3.61 0.97 -6.77
CA ILE A 36 -2.54 0.34 -5.99
C ILE A 36 -2.31 1.05 -4.64
N THR A 37 -2.54 2.36 -4.59
CA THR A 37 -2.44 3.15 -3.36
C THR A 37 -3.60 2.91 -2.39
N ALA A 38 -4.59 2.09 -2.76
CA ALA A 38 -5.59 1.60 -1.81
C ALA A 38 -4.97 0.64 -0.76
N THR A 39 -3.78 0.06 -1.02
CA THR A 39 -3.03 -0.75 -0.06
C THR A 39 -2.14 0.16 0.78
N TYR A 40 -2.55 0.37 2.01
CA TYR A 40 -1.83 1.22 2.97
C TYR A 40 -2.04 0.74 4.40
N ALA A 41 -1.16 1.16 5.29
CA ALA A 41 -1.33 1.04 6.73
C ALA A 41 -0.79 2.29 7.42
N PHE A 42 -1.57 2.80 8.35
CA PHE A 42 -1.13 3.76 9.34
C PHE A 42 -1.46 3.22 10.71
N ALA A 43 -0.50 3.26 11.62
CA ALA A 43 -0.69 2.88 13.01
C ALA A 43 0.26 3.66 13.90
N ASN A 44 -0.13 3.89 15.13
CA ASN A 44 0.74 4.56 16.10
C ASN A 44 0.58 3.97 17.51
N ASN A 45 1.39 4.48 18.41
CA ASN A 45 1.28 4.22 19.84
C ASN A 45 1.30 5.57 20.58
N THR A 46 0.17 5.92 21.17
CA THR A 46 -0.03 7.13 21.94
C THR A 46 -0.29 6.83 23.42
N SER A 47 -0.15 5.56 23.82
CA SER A 47 -0.53 5.06 25.14
C SER A 47 0.60 5.13 26.19
N GLY A 48 1.80 5.58 25.81
CA GLY A 48 2.92 5.63 26.73
C GLY A 48 3.51 4.27 27.09
N THR A 49 3.43 3.30 26.17
CA THR A 49 3.89 1.93 26.38
C THR A 49 5.36 1.89 26.77
N ALA A 50 5.71 1.12 27.80
CA ALA A 50 7.09 0.82 28.14
C ALA A 50 7.59 -0.37 27.33
N ILE A 51 8.67 -0.17 26.57
CA ILE A 51 9.29 -1.18 25.72
C ILE A 51 10.53 -1.72 26.43
N SER A 52 10.53 -3.01 26.74
CA SER A 52 11.73 -3.72 27.22
C SER A 52 12.65 -4.00 26.05
N VAL A 53 13.63 -3.14 25.81
CA VAL A 53 14.56 -3.25 24.71
C VAL A 53 15.55 -4.37 24.96
N LEU A 54 15.72 -5.25 23.98
CA LEU A 54 16.69 -6.35 24.00
C LEU A 54 17.80 -6.08 22.98
N LEU A 55 18.95 -6.74 23.16
CA LEU A 55 20.10 -6.62 22.24
C LEU A 55 19.69 -7.01 20.81
N GLY A 56 18.94 -8.09 20.65
CA GLY A 56 18.47 -8.59 19.36
C GLY A 56 17.27 -7.86 18.78
N GLY A 57 16.64 -7.00 19.56
CA GLY A 57 15.49 -6.19 19.16
C GLY A 57 14.18 -6.60 19.81
N THR A 58 13.34 -5.60 20.05
CA THR A 58 11.97 -5.74 20.55
C THR A 58 11.03 -4.99 19.63
N ASN A 59 10.01 -5.68 19.14
CA ASN A 59 8.98 -5.07 18.30
C ASN A 59 8.17 -4.03 19.09
N VAL A 60 7.95 -2.89 18.50
CA VAL A 60 7.15 -1.80 19.07
C VAL A 60 5.68 -2.03 18.70
N PRO A 61 4.77 -2.17 19.66
CA PRO A 61 3.35 -2.31 19.38
C PRO A 61 2.73 -0.98 18.95
N LEU A 62 1.84 -1.03 17.97
CA LEU A 62 1.18 0.12 17.37
C LEU A 62 -0.35 -0.04 17.40
N PRO A 63 -0.97 -0.05 18.60
CA PRO A 63 -2.37 -0.40 18.75
C PRO A 63 -3.36 0.75 18.48
N ASN A 64 -2.87 1.99 18.36
CA ASN A 64 -3.73 3.17 18.33
C ASN A 64 -3.91 3.70 16.90
N ASN A 65 -5.04 4.38 16.68
CA ASN A 65 -5.36 5.10 15.44
C ASN A 65 -5.08 4.32 14.16
N GLN A 66 -5.28 3.00 14.19
CA GLN A 66 -5.02 2.14 13.03
C GLN A 66 -5.97 2.47 11.89
N ASN A 67 -5.39 2.74 10.72
CA ASN A 67 -6.10 2.87 9.46
C ASN A 67 -5.42 1.94 8.45
N ILE A 68 -6.03 0.76 8.27
CA ILE A 68 -5.44 -0.34 7.50
C ILE A 68 -6.32 -0.57 6.27
N GLY A 69 -5.76 -0.30 5.10
CA GLY A 69 -6.39 -0.57 3.82
C GLY A 69 -6.31 -2.06 3.45
N PRO A 70 -7.01 -2.47 2.38
CA PRO A 70 -6.93 -3.84 1.89
C PRO A 70 -5.50 -4.20 1.48
N GLY A 71 -5.13 -5.47 1.66
CA GLY A 71 -3.81 -5.99 1.30
C GLY A 71 -2.73 -5.83 2.36
N ILE A 72 -3.07 -5.34 3.55
CA ILE A 72 -2.20 -5.39 4.74
C ILE A 72 -2.98 -5.97 5.91
N THR A 73 -2.36 -6.89 6.64
CA THR A 73 -2.92 -7.47 7.87
C THR A 73 -1.99 -7.17 9.05
N VAL A 74 -2.58 -7.01 10.23
CA VAL A 74 -1.86 -6.72 11.47
C VAL A 74 -1.97 -7.90 12.41
N SER A 75 -0.86 -8.32 13.00
CA SER A 75 -0.78 -9.47 13.90
C SER A 75 0.28 -9.25 14.99
N GLY A 76 0.55 -10.29 15.81
CA GLY A 76 1.61 -10.26 16.81
C GLY A 76 1.42 -9.19 17.89
N GLY A 77 0.17 -8.93 18.32
CA GLY A 77 -0.09 -7.88 19.30
C GLY A 77 0.16 -6.47 18.74
N ASN A 78 -0.26 -6.23 17.50
CA ASN A 78 -0.09 -4.95 16.77
C ASN A 78 1.38 -4.60 16.46
N THR A 79 2.24 -5.59 16.27
CA THR A 79 3.66 -5.39 15.98
C THR A 79 4.09 -5.83 14.59
N VAL A 80 3.27 -6.61 13.88
CA VAL A 80 3.62 -7.20 12.57
C VAL A 80 2.59 -6.78 11.53
N PHE A 81 3.06 -6.17 10.45
CA PHE A 81 2.26 -5.71 9.31
C PHE A 81 2.66 -6.52 8.09
N THR A 82 1.78 -7.42 7.63
CA THR A 82 2.05 -8.33 6.51
C THR A 82 1.39 -7.82 5.24
N VAL A 83 2.16 -7.69 4.16
CA VAL A 83 1.66 -7.28 2.85
C VAL A 83 1.22 -8.48 2.03
N ALA A 84 0.05 -8.42 1.43
CA ALA A 84 -0.50 -9.51 0.61
C ALA A 84 0.06 -9.52 -0.82
N ASN A 85 0.50 -8.36 -1.32
CA ASN A 85 0.91 -8.18 -2.71
C ASN A 85 2.36 -7.72 -2.80
N ALA A 86 3.08 -8.28 -3.77
CA ALA A 86 4.41 -7.78 -4.12
C ALA A 86 4.33 -6.37 -4.74
N GLY A 87 5.39 -5.60 -4.62
CA GLY A 87 5.48 -4.27 -5.23
C GLY A 87 6.46 -3.36 -4.51
N ASN A 88 6.47 -2.09 -4.92
CA ASN A 88 7.25 -1.07 -4.24
C ASN A 88 6.40 -0.40 -3.16
N TYR A 89 6.98 -0.26 -1.99
CA TYR A 89 6.32 0.30 -0.82
C TYR A 89 7.10 1.47 -0.26
N TYR A 90 6.36 2.53 0.06
CA TYR A 90 6.82 3.62 0.91
C TYR A 90 6.62 3.22 2.36
N ILE A 91 7.67 3.29 3.16
CA ILE A 91 7.64 3.00 4.60
C ILE A 91 8.28 4.15 5.33
N ALA A 92 7.60 4.70 6.32
CA ALA A 92 8.11 5.74 7.19
C ALA A 92 7.78 5.43 8.65
N TYR A 93 8.72 5.70 9.55
CA TYR A 93 8.45 5.60 10.97
C TYR A 93 9.05 6.76 11.76
N THR A 94 8.48 6.99 12.92
CA THR A 94 9.01 7.87 13.96
C THR A 94 8.81 7.20 15.31
N ILE A 95 9.81 7.29 16.20
CA ILE A 95 9.71 6.88 17.59
C ILE A 95 10.13 8.04 18.47
N ASN A 96 9.33 8.37 19.48
CA ASN A 96 9.62 9.37 20.50
C ASN A 96 9.53 8.71 21.88
N ILE A 97 10.59 8.81 22.66
CA ILE A 97 10.67 8.25 24.01
C ILE A 97 10.83 9.38 25.05
N THR A 98 10.42 9.14 26.28
CA THR A 98 10.35 10.14 27.33
C THR A 98 11.71 10.53 27.93
N ALA A 99 12.70 9.64 27.82
CA ALA A 99 14.05 9.87 28.32
C ALA A 99 15.09 9.51 27.26
N SER A 100 16.17 10.27 27.20
CA SER A 100 17.27 9.97 26.28
C SER A 100 17.92 8.64 26.62
N LEU A 101 17.95 7.74 25.64
CA LEU A 101 18.57 6.41 25.72
C LEU A 101 19.50 6.18 24.54
N LEU A 102 20.56 5.42 24.77
CA LEU A 102 21.48 4.97 23.74
C LEU A 102 20.99 3.63 23.16
N VAL A 103 19.75 3.63 22.67
CA VAL A 103 19.14 2.52 21.94
C VAL A 103 19.14 2.84 20.45
N SER A 104 18.97 1.81 19.65
CA SER A 104 18.84 1.94 18.19
C SER A 104 17.44 1.56 17.73
N SER A 105 17.05 2.02 16.57
CA SER A 105 15.76 1.69 15.95
C SER A 105 15.95 1.22 14.52
N ARG A 106 15.01 0.43 14.03
CA ARG A 106 15.00 -0.07 12.66
C ARG A 106 13.63 -0.57 12.24
N ILE A 107 13.44 -0.71 10.94
CA ILE A 107 12.43 -1.60 10.35
C ILE A 107 13.06 -2.96 10.10
N THR A 108 12.31 -4.02 10.34
CA THR A 108 12.65 -5.37 9.90
C THR A 108 11.65 -5.89 8.88
N ILE A 109 12.14 -6.68 7.92
CA ILE A 109 11.34 -7.45 6.97
C ILE A 109 11.62 -8.92 7.26
N ASN A 110 10.58 -9.67 7.63
CA ASN A 110 10.68 -11.08 8.04
C ASN A 110 11.75 -11.31 9.14
N GLY A 111 11.85 -10.36 10.07
CA GLY A 111 12.84 -10.39 11.15
C GLY A 111 14.25 -9.92 10.78
N ALA A 112 14.55 -9.74 9.50
CA ALA A 112 15.82 -9.21 9.03
C ALA A 112 15.82 -7.68 8.95
N GLN A 113 16.92 -7.06 9.37
CA GLN A 113 17.07 -5.60 9.34
C GLN A 113 16.96 -5.06 7.90
N LEU A 114 16.11 -4.07 7.71
CA LEU A 114 16.02 -3.33 6.44
C LEU A 114 17.08 -2.22 6.42
N ALA A 115 18.06 -2.36 5.55
CA ALA A 115 19.08 -1.33 5.35
C ALA A 115 18.46 0.01 4.95
N GLY A 116 19.03 1.11 5.45
CA GLY A 116 18.50 2.46 5.23
C GLY A 116 17.45 2.91 6.26
N THR A 117 16.99 2.03 7.15
CA THR A 117 16.03 2.38 8.22
C THR A 117 16.65 2.36 9.61
N VAL A 118 17.91 2.01 9.70
CA VAL A 118 18.63 1.87 10.98
C VAL A 118 19.06 3.23 11.50
N ASN A 119 18.64 3.55 12.71
CA ASN A 119 19.15 4.65 13.50
C ASN A 119 19.94 4.06 14.67
N ALA A 120 21.25 4.20 14.64
CA ALA A 120 22.18 3.78 15.70
C ALA A 120 22.97 5.01 16.17
N PRO A 121 22.38 5.89 17.01
CA PRO A 121 22.99 7.13 17.39
C PRO A 121 24.22 6.92 18.26
N ALA A 122 25.24 7.76 18.10
CA ALA A 122 26.43 7.75 18.93
C ALA A 122 26.19 8.35 20.33
N LEU A 123 25.15 9.14 20.47
CA LEU A 123 24.72 9.79 21.72
C LEU A 123 23.29 9.39 22.04
N ALA A 124 22.94 9.37 23.33
CA ALA A 124 21.58 9.13 23.77
C ALA A 124 20.61 10.13 23.14
N THR A 125 19.46 9.66 22.68
CA THR A 125 18.44 10.48 22.02
C THR A 125 17.04 10.10 22.48
N THR A 126 16.08 10.98 22.23
CA THR A 126 14.66 10.76 22.50
C THR A 126 13.84 10.54 21.23
N SER A 127 14.44 10.71 20.06
CA SER A 127 13.71 10.64 18.78
C SER A 127 14.48 9.86 17.72
N PHE A 128 13.72 9.05 16.97
CA PHE A 128 14.22 8.22 15.87
C PHE A 128 13.26 8.31 14.71
N SER A 129 13.76 8.38 13.49
CA SER A 129 12.92 8.35 12.30
C SER A 129 13.69 7.83 11.09
N ALA A 130 12.99 7.22 10.16
CA ALA A 130 13.49 6.90 8.83
C ALA A 130 12.34 6.81 7.84
N THR A 131 12.68 7.03 6.58
CA THR A 131 11.78 6.91 5.43
C THR A 131 12.50 6.18 4.33
N ILE A 132 11.84 5.21 3.70
CA ILE A 132 12.41 4.41 2.62
C ILE A 132 11.35 4.05 1.59
N ILE A 133 11.78 3.85 0.34
CA ILE A 133 11.01 3.12 -0.67
C ILE A 133 11.76 1.82 -0.93
N THR A 134 11.08 0.69 -0.79
CA THR A 134 11.67 -0.63 -0.95
C THR A 134 10.73 -1.59 -1.66
N THR A 135 11.29 -2.59 -2.34
CA THR A 135 10.51 -3.65 -2.97
C THR A 135 10.24 -4.75 -1.95
N LEU A 136 8.98 -5.15 -1.82
CA LEU A 136 8.54 -6.24 -0.97
C LEU A 136 7.91 -7.35 -1.81
N ALA A 137 8.08 -8.58 -1.34
CA ALA A 137 7.38 -9.75 -1.86
C ALA A 137 6.01 -9.93 -1.17
N ALA A 138 5.11 -10.66 -1.81
CA ALA A 138 3.85 -11.06 -1.17
C ALA A 138 4.15 -11.91 0.08
N GLY A 139 3.53 -11.58 1.19
CA GLY A 139 3.74 -12.24 2.47
C GLY A 139 4.85 -11.65 3.34
N ASP A 140 5.58 -10.64 2.86
CA ASP A 140 6.60 -9.97 3.68
C ASP A 140 5.97 -9.32 4.91
N ALA A 141 6.61 -9.54 6.06
CA ALA A 141 6.18 -9.07 7.37
C ALA A 141 7.08 -7.92 7.85
N ILE A 142 6.49 -6.76 8.05
CA ILE A 142 7.13 -5.51 8.44
C ILE A 142 6.96 -5.33 9.95
N SER A 143 8.04 -5.03 10.66
CA SER A 143 7.98 -4.66 12.09
C SER A 143 8.89 -3.47 12.39
N LEU A 144 8.46 -2.63 13.33
CA LEU A 144 9.26 -1.56 13.88
C LEU A 144 9.92 -2.04 15.16
N GLN A 145 11.24 -1.86 15.30
CA GLN A 145 12.00 -2.34 16.45
C GLN A 145 12.85 -1.28 17.12
N LEU A 146 12.97 -1.39 18.44
CA LEU A 146 14.07 -0.85 19.23
C LEU A 146 15.05 -1.99 19.59
N PHE A 147 16.34 -1.74 19.55
CA PHE A 147 17.37 -2.78 19.77
C PHE A 147 18.70 -2.19 20.29
N GLY A 148 19.63 -3.07 20.61
CA GLY A 148 21.05 -2.75 20.79
C GLY A 148 21.48 -2.50 22.24
N LEU A 149 20.58 -2.19 23.14
CA LEU A 149 20.87 -1.97 24.57
C LEU A 149 19.75 -2.56 25.42
N LEU A 150 20.12 -3.23 26.51
CA LEU A 150 19.15 -3.67 27.52
C LEU A 150 18.69 -2.45 28.32
N ALA A 151 17.47 -2.00 28.03
CA ALA A 151 16.87 -0.79 28.64
C ALA A 151 15.35 -0.88 28.59
N VAL A 152 14.67 -0.03 29.33
CA VAL A 152 13.25 0.22 29.20
C VAL A 152 13.06 1.59 28.55
N ALA A 153 12.52 1.59 27.34
CA ALA A 153 12.17 2.81 26.62
C ALA A 153 10.66 3.05 26.76
N THR A 154 10.29 4.13 27.43
CA THR A 154 8.89 4.53 27.58
C THR A 154 8.51 5.47 26.45
N LEU A 155 7.51 5.09 25.67
CA LEU A 155 7.01 5.89 24.56
C LEU A 155 6.34 7.18 25.07
N SER A 156 6.50 8.27 24.34
CA SER A 156 5.91 9.57 24.67
C SER A 156 4.38 9.52 24.59
N THR A 157 3.72 10.33 25.42
CA THR A 157 2.28 10.62 25.36
C THR A 157 1.97 12.07 25.00
N THR A 158 2.96 12.95 25.04
CA THR A 158 2.81 14.36 24.64
C THR A 158 2.96 14.57 23.14
N THR A 159 3.65 13.63 22.48
CA THR A 159 3.72 13.46 21.03
C THR A 159 3.43 11.99 20.72
N PRO A 160 3.07 11.60 19.49
CA PRO A 160 2.95 10.19 19.17
C PRO A 160 4.25 9.45 19.50
N GLY A 161 4.16 8.45 20.39
CA GLY A 161 5.33 7.72 20.90
C GLY A 161 5.97 6.82 19.84
N ALA A 162 5.17 6.29 18.93
CA ALA A 162 5.63 5.58 17.74
C ALA A 162 4.60 5.73 16.63
N VAL A 163 5.07 5.87 15.40
CA VAL A 163 4.22 5.99 14.20
C VAL A 163 4.82 5.12 13.10
N LEU A 164 3.98 4.41 12.39
CA LEU A 164 4.37 3.66 11.19
C LEU A 164 3.37 3.96 10.06
N THR A 165 3.90 4.28 8.90
CA THR A 165 3.12 4.47 7.67
C THR A 165 3.68 3.55 6.59
N ILE A 166 2.80 2.82 5.92
CA ILE A 166 3.12 1.92 4.81
C ILE A 166 2.16 2.24 3.68
N ILE A 167 2.66 2.48 2.47
CA ILE A 167 1.84 2.75 1.28
C ILE A 167 2.43 2.00 0.10
N ARG A 168 1.61 1.21 -0.60
CA ARG A 168 2.02 0.56 -1.85
C ARG A 168 2.02 1.57 -2.99
N LEU A 169 3.10 1.60 -3.75
CA LEU A 169 3.31 2.54 -4.87
C LEU A 169 3.13 1.88 -6.24
N SER A 170 3.39 0.57 -6.35
CA SER A 170 3.27 -0.17 -7.63
C SER A 170 3.00 -1.66 -7.39
#